data_3cdc2708432ad33a9135975d5a144804
#
_entry.id   3cdc2708432ad33a9135975d5a144804
#
_cell.length_a   1.000
_cell.length_b   1.000
_cell.length_c   1.000
_cell.angle_alpha   90.00
_cell.angle_beta   90.00
_cell.angle_gamma   90.00
#
_symmetry.space_group_name_H-M   'P 1'
#
loop_
_entity.id
_entity.type
_entity.pdbx_description
1 polymer ?
#
loop_
_entity_poly.entity_id
_entity_poly.type
_entity_poly.pdbx_seq_one_letter_code
_entity_poly.pdbx_strand_id
1 'polypeptide(L)'
;MSNIKKAIAILAGISVYASAHAVPVFYSGTGNYYEYVSDSVLSTEAQAAAAANSYLGATGYLATILDAGENTFITNLISNAAWIGLSDATTEGQWQWVDGPEAGDLAMYTNWSAGEPNDFASGEDYTEIRTNGTWNDHGIPHFTNYRHGYVVEYSPVPAPATLALLGIGMAGFGFIRKKHLTKN
;
A
#
# COMPACT_ATOMS: atom_id res chain seq x y z
N MET A 1 1.69 -60.97 -22.92
CA MET A 1 0.62 -59.96 -22.95
C MET A 1 0.90 -58.95 -21.84
N SER A 2 1.46 -57.82 -22.23
CA SER A 2 1.92 -56.76 -21.29
C SER A 2 0.82 -55.68 -21.19
N ASN A 3 0.24 -55.51 -19.98
CA ASN A 3 -0.72 -54.47 -19.68
C ASN A 3 -0.01 -53.18 -19.31
N ILE A 4 0.14 -52.25 -20.27
CA ILE A 4 0.62 -50.88 -20.00
C ILE A 4 -0.55 -50.10 -19.43
N LYS A 5 -0.48 -49.85 -18.09
CA LYS A 5 -1.42 -48.90 -17.41
C LYS A 5 -0.98 -47.48 -17.79
N LYS A 6 -1.79 -46.80 -18.60
CA LYS A 6 -1.63 -45.38 -18.88
C LYS A 6 -2.02 -44.59 -17.63
N ALA A 7 -1.03 -43.94 -16.97
CA ALA A 7 -1.31 -42.96 -15.93
C ALA A 7 -1.73 -41.65 -16.60
N ILE A 8 -2.95 -41.21 -16.34
CA ILE A 8 -3.44 -39.89 -16.73
C ILE A 8 -3.04 -38.92 -15.62
N ALA A 9 -2.08 -38.06 -15.89
CA ALA A 9 -1.74 -36.94 -15.01
C ALA A 9 -2.84 -35.86 -15.17
N ILE A 10 -3.64 -35.67 -14.15
CA ILE A 10 -4.58 -34.55 -14.06
C ILE A 10 -3.77 -33.33 -13.64
N LEU A 11 -3.49 -32.44 -14.57
CA LEU A 11 -2.91 -31.12 -14.28
C LEU A 11 -4.04 -30.26 -13.71
N ALA A 12 -4.12 -30.14 -12.39
CA ALA A 12 -5.01 -29.18 -11.74
C ALA A 12 -4.50 -27.78 -12.06
N GLY A 13 -5.18 -27.12 -13.00
CA GLY A 13 -4.91 -25.72 -13.30
C GLY A 13 -5.30 -24.87 -12.09
N ILE A 14 -4.32 -24.28 -11.42
CA ILE A 14 -4.53 -23.25 -10.41
C ILE A 14 -4.88 -22.00 -11.20
N SER A 15 -6.17 -21.68 -11.27
CA SER A 15 -6.64 -20.38 -11.76
C SER A 15 -6.30 -19.34 -10.70
N VAL A 16 -5.21 -18.61 -10.90
CA VAL A 16 -4.92 -17.40 -10.14
C VAL A 16 -5.87 -16.33 -10.67
N TYR A 17 -6.92 -16.05 -9.93
CA TYR A 17 -7.73 -14.87 -10.17
C TYR A 17 -6.92 -13.67 -9.68
N ALA A 18 -6.23 -12.98 -10.56
CA ALA A 18 -5.69 -11.67 -10.27
C ALA A 18 -6.88 -10.72 -10.13
N SER A 19 -7.16 -10.22 -8.94
CA SER A 19 -8.00 -9.04 -8.76
C SER A 19 -7.40 -7.93 -9.62
N ALA A 20 -8.22 -7.30 -10.47
CA ALA A 20 -7.78 -6.13 -11.22
C ALA A 20 -7.71 -4.95 -10.26
N HIS A 21 -6.60 -4.84 -9.54
CA HIS A 21 -6.31 -3.69 -8.70
C HIS A 21 -6.11 -2.45 -9.57
N ALA A 22 -6.49 -1.30 -9.08
CA ALA A 22 -6.18 -0.02 -9.72
C ALA A 22 -4.66 0.15 -9.80
N VAL A 23 -4.16 0.81 -10.84
CA VAL A 23 -2.73 1.12 -10.90
C VAL A 23 -2.40 2.16 -9.83
N PRO A 24 -1.39 1.92 -8.97
CA PRO A 24 -1.00 2.89 -7.96
C PRO A 24 -0.65 4.26 -8.54
N VAL A 25 -1.11 5.32 -7.88
CA VAL A 25 -0.96 6.71 -8.32
C VAL A 25 0.18 7.38 -7.57
N PHE A 26 1.10 8.04 -8.29
CA PHE A 26 2.23 8.75 -7.71
C PHE A 26 1.79 10.06 -7.04
N TYR A 27 2.26 10.31 -5.81
CA TYR A 27 2.12 11.58 -5.13
C TYR A 27 3.48 12.25 -4.94
N SER A 28 3.64 13.43 -5.55
CA SER A 28 4.93 14.14 -5.53
C SER A 28 5.28 14.77 -4.17
N GLY A 29 4.30 14.90 -3.26
CA GLY A 29 4.53 15.43 -1.92
C GLY A 29 5.42 14.52 -1.08
N THR A 30 5.21 13.21 -1.15
CA THR A 30 6.00 12.20 -0.43
C THR A 30 6.99 11.47 -1.33
N GLY A 31 6.75 11.43 -2.65
CA GLY A 31 7.49 10.60 -3.59
C GLY A 31 7.03 9.14 -3.61
N ASN A 32 5.93 8.82 -2.94
CA ASN A 32 5.36 7.49 -2.82
C ASN A 32 4.22 7.26 -3.83
N TYR A 33 3.81 6.01 -3.96
CA TYR A 33 2.65 5.60 -4.75
C TYR A 33 1.54 5.12 -3.82
N TYR A 34 0.29 5.37 -4.20
CA TYR A 34 -0.89 5.02 -3.41
C TYR A 34 -1.92 4.29 -4.26
N GLU A 35 -2.58 3.33 -3.66
CA GLU A 35 -3.65 2.55 -4.28
C GLU A 35 -4.83 2.43 -3.32
N TYR A 36 -6.03 2.73 -3.81
CA TYR A 36 -7.26 2.37 -3.11
C TYR A 36 -7.68 0.97 -3.55
N VAL A 37 -7.68 0.04 -2.63
CA VAL A 37 -8.18 -1.32 -2.82
C VAL A 37 -9.59 -1.39 -2.27
N SER A 38 -10.57 -1.63 -3.13
CA SER A 38 -11.99 -1.65 -2.76
C SER A 38 -12.44 -2.95 -2.10
N ASP A 39 -11.54 -3.93 -1.97
CA ASP A 39 -11.83 -5.21 -1.33
C ASP A 39 -12.21 -4.98 0.13
N SER A 40 -13.36 -5.52 0.50
CA SER A 40 -13.96 -5.28 1.79
C SER A 40 -13.33 -6.19 2.86
N VAL A 41 -12.48 -5.62 3.72
CA VAL A 41 -11.75 -6.32 4.79
C VAL A 41 -12.08 -5.72 6.16
N LEU A 42 -11.85 -6.50 7.22
CA LEU A 42 -11.87 -5.98 8.58
C LEU A 42 -10.61 -5.13 8.84
N SER A 43 -10.69 -4.19 9.79
CA SER A 43 -9.53 -3.38 10.21
C SER A 43 -8.32 -4.23 10.57
N THR A 44 -8.52 -5.31 11.32
CA THR A 44 -7.47 -6.27 11.72
C THR A 44 -6.88 -7.08 10.56
N GLU A 45 -7.59 -7.15 9.41
CA GLU A 45 -7.12 -7.84 8.20
C GLU A 45 -6.39 -6.89 7.26
N ALA A 46 -6.67 -5.58 7.36
CA ALA A 46 -6.24 -4.57 6.39
C ALA A 46 -4.70 -4.46 6.28
N GLN A 47 -3.97 -4.53 7.40
CA GLN A 47 -2.50 -4.49 7.40
C GLN A 47 -1.90 -5.67 6.61
N ALA A 48 -2.36 -6.88 6.88
CA ALA A 48 -1.89 -8.07 6.16
C ALA A 48 -2.29 -8.02 4.67
N ALA A 49 -3.49 -7.49 4.38
CA ALA A 49 -3.96 -7.31 3.01
C ALA A 49 -3.11 -6.28 2.26
N ALA A 50 -2.74 -5.15 2.88
CA ALA A 50 -1.84 -4.17 2.29
C ALA A 50 -0.44 -4.77 2.02
N ALA A 51 0.12 -5.49 2.98
CA ALA A 51 1.43 -6.14 2.86
C ALA A 51 1.47 -7.27 1.80
N ALA A 52 0.33 -7.80 1.39
CA ALA A 52 0.24 -8.77 0.29
C ALA A 52 0.40 -8.12 -1.10
N ASN A 53 0.29 -6.79 -1.19
CA ASN A 53 0.45 -6.05 -2.44
C ASN A 53 1.91 -5.65 -2.67
N SER A 54 2.28 -5.48 -3.93
CA SER A 54 3.61 -4.97 -4.30
C SER A 54 3.55 -4.13 -5.57
N TYR A 55 4.33 -3.06 -5.62
CA TYR A 55 4.44 -2.19 -6.78
C TYR A 55 5.88 -1.72 -6.99
N LEU A 56 6.40 -1.81 -8.22
CA LEU A 56 7.78 -1.44 -8.58
C LEU A 56 8.86 -2.02 -7.65
N GLY A 57 8.62 -3.21 -7.12
CA GLY A 57 9.55 -3.90 -6.20
C GLY A 57 9.42 -3.47 -4.73
N ALA A 58 8.56 -2.50 -4.41
CA ALA A 58 8.20 -2.16 -3.04
C ALA A 58 7.06 -3.05 -2.54
N THR A 59 7.12 -3.47 -1.29
CA THR A 59 5.99 -4.09 -0.59
C THR A 59 5.05 -2.98 -0.12
N GLY A 60 3.74 -3.22 -0.26
CA GLY A 60 2.71 -2.29 0.22
C GLY A 60 2.59 -2.30 1.74
N TYR A 61 2.09 -1.22 2.29
CA TYR A 61 1.69 -1.08 3.69
C TYR A 61 0.45 -0.17 3.77
N LEU A 62 -0.27 -0.20 4.90
CA LEU A 62 -1.39 0.74 5.09
C LEU A 62 -0.89 2.17 5.08
N ALA A 63 -1.54 3.03 4.31
CA ALA A 63 -1.10 4.39 4.12
C ALA A 63 -0.95 5.14 5.44
N THR A 64 0.16 5.85 5.57
CA THR A 64 0.42 6.87 6.59
C THR A 64 0.06 8.24 6.02
N ILE A 65 -0.47 9.15 6.83
CA ILE A 65 -0.89 10.47 6.37
C ILE A 65 -0.23 11.52 7.26
N LEU A 66 0.77 12.20 6.73
CA LEU A 66 1.64 13.07 7.52
C LEU A 66 1.30 14.55 7.40
N ASP A 67 0.50 14.93 6.40
CA ASP A 67 0.06 16.32 6.20
C ASP A 67 -1.30 16.44 5.47
N ALA A 68 -1.82 17.66 5.41
CA ALA A 68 -3.11 17.96 4.78
C ALA A 68 -3.11 17.77 3.25
N GLY A 69 -1.96 17.90 2.60
CA GLY A 69 -1.81 17.68 1.15
C GLY A 69 -1.98 16.21 0.81
N GLU A 70 -1.32 15.36 1.57
CA GLU A 70 -1.43 13.91 1.45
C GLU A 70 -2.86 13.42 1.79
N ASN A 71 -3.46 13.96 2.86
CA ASN A 71 -4.86 13.67 3.20
C ASN A 71 -5.80 14.02 2.04
N THR A 72 -5.62 15.18 1.43
CA THR A 72 -6.42 15.61 0.27
C THR A 72 -6.20 14.70 -0.93
N PHE A 73 -4.95 14.28 -1.19
CA PHE A 73 -4.62 13.37 -2.28
C PHE A 73 -5.32 12.03 -2.09
N ILE A 74 -5.22 11.42 -0.90
CA ILE A 74 -5.85 10.13 -0.58
C ILE A 74 -7.37 10.24 -0.63
N THR A 75 -7.95 11.34 -0.13
CA THR A 75 -9.39 11.60 -0.22
C THR A 75 -9.90 11.57 -1.67
N ASN A 76 -9.13 12.12 -2.61
CA ASN A 76 -9.49 12.11 -4.04
C ASN A 76 -9.30 10.74 -4.69
N LEU A 77 -8.54 9.84 -4.07
CA LEU A 77 -8.28 8.50 -4.59
C LEU A 77 -9.39 7.50 -4.21
N ILE A 78 -9.99 7.67 -3.03
CA ILE A 78 -10.98 6.75 -2.49
C ILE A 78 -12.39 7.04 -3.00
N SER A 79 -13.20 6.01 -3.21
CA SER A 79 -14.62 6.13 -3.59
C SER A 79 -15.59 5.81 -2.44
N ASN A 80 -15.08 5.19 -1.39
CA ASN A 80 -15.79 4.87 -0.13
C ASN A 80 -14.82 5.05 1.03
N ALA A 81 -15.33 4.94 2.27
CA ALA A 81 -14.47 4.90 3.44
C ALA A 81 -13.42 3.78 3.33
N ALA A 82 -12.23 4.03 3.83
CA ALA A 82 -11.09 3.13 3.70
C ALA A 82 -10.24 3.11 4.97
N TRP A 83 -9.71 1.93 5.31
CA TRP A 83 -8.73 1.80 6.40
C TRP A 83 -7.42 2.47 6.02
N ILE A 84 -6.82 3.16 7.00
CA ILE A 84 -5.45 3.71 6.96
C ILE A 84 -4.63 3.16 8.12
N GLY A 85 -3.32 3.38 8.10
CA GLY A 85 -2.37 2.75 9.02
C GLY A 85 -2.29 3.37 10.41
N LEU A 86 -3.33 4.01 10.92
CA LEU A 86 -3.33 4.66 12.23
C LEU A 86 -4.18 3.87 13.23
N SER A 87 -3.62 3.60 14.43
CA SER A 87 -4.29 2.83 15.48
C SER A 87 -3.78 3.18 16.87
N ASP A 88 -4.62 3.05 17.88
CA ASP A 88 -4.25 3.14 19.30
C ASP A 88 -4.48 1.84 20.08
N ALA A 89 -4.69 0.71 19.36
CA ALA A 89 -4.84 -0.63 19.93
C ALA A 89 -3.75 -1.04 20.94
N THR A 90 -2.55 -0.45 20.85
CA THR A 90 -1.44 -0.73 21.78
C THR A 90 -1.60 0.04 23.09
N THR A 91 -2.08 1.28 23.01
CA THR A 91 -2.28 2.16 24.16
C THR A 91 -3.38 3.14 23.84
N GLU A 92 -4.52 3.03 24.49
CA GLU A 92 -5.69 3.86 24.32
C GLU A 92 -5.36 5.37 24.36
N GLY A 93 -5.85 6.08 23.33
CA GLY A 93 -5.62 7.51 23.13
C GLY A 93 -4.23 7.87 22.60
N GLN A 94 -3.36 6.89 22.33
CA GLN A 94 -2.04 7.08 21.71
C GLN A 94 -2.05 6.59 20.26
N TRP A 95 -2.53 7.42 19.38
CA TRP A 95 -2.63 7.12 17.95
C TRP A 95 -1.26 7.04 17.29
N GLN A 96 -0.88 5.84 16.87
CA GLN A 96 0.42 5.52 16.26
C GLN A 96 0.23 4.91 14.87
N TRP A 97 1.17 5.17 13.98
CA TRP A 97 1.25 4.46 12.72
C TRP A 97 1.66 3.00 12.97
N VAL A 98 0.91 2.06 12.39
CA VAL A 98 1.14 0.62 12.63
C VAL A 98 2.04 -0.01 11.58
N ASP A 99 2.32 0.71 10.49
CA ASP A 99 2.98 0.17 9.31
C ASP A 99 3.87 1.22 8.64
N GLY A 100 4.65 0.81 7.62
CA GLY A 100 5.49 1.71 6.84
C GLY A 100 6.73 2.21 7.57
N PRO A 101 7.40 3.23 7.01
CA PRO A 101 8.58 3.86 7.61
C PRO A 101 8.31 4.53 8.97
N GLU A 102 7.08 4.97 9.22
CA GLU A 102 6.63 5.69 10.41
C GLU A 102 6.10 4.74 11.51
N ALA A 103 6.22 3.42 11.32
CA ALA A 103 5.69 2.44 12.26
C ALA A 103 6.20 2.67 13.70
N GLY A 104 5.27 2.87 14.63
CA GLY A 104 5.53 3.18 16.03
C GLY A 104 5.59 4.67 16.37
N ASP A 105 5.61 5.56 15.37
CA ASP A 105 5.58 6.99 15.61
C ASP A 105 4.16 7.46 15.92
N LEU A 106 4.05 8.44 16.84
CA LEU A 106 2.78 9.11 17.11
C LEU A 106 2.36 9.98 15.93
N ALA A 107 1.06 9.96 15.61
CA ALA A 107 0.52 10.82 14.56
C ALA A 107 0.61 12.30 14.97
N MET A 108 1.43 13.07 14.25
CA MET A 108 1.58 14.52 14.45
C MET A 108 0.54 15.31 13.66
N TYR A 109 0.03 14.76 12.58
CA TYR A 109 -1.09 15.27 11.81
C TYR A 109 -2.29 14.35 12.01
N THR A 110 -3.46 14.92 12.22
CA THR A 110 -4.75 14.22 12.28
C THR A 110 -5.84 15.06 11.66
N ASN A 111 -6.87 14.42 11.13
CA ASN A 111 -8.03 15.11 10.54
C ASN A 111 -9.35 14.47 10.99
N TRP A 112 -9.50 14.29 12.31
CA TRP A 112 -10.68 13.68 12.90
C TRP A 112 -11.96 14.41 12.56
N SER A 113 -13.07 13.68 12.36
CA SER A 113 -14.41 14.26 12.27
C SER A 113 -14.79 14.94 13.60
N ALA A 114 -15.77 15.84 13.56
CA ALA A 114 -16.25 16.47 14.78
C ALA A 114 -16.81 15.42 15.75
N GLY A 115 -16.22 15.35 16.93
CA GLY A 115 -16.58 14.40 17.98
C GLY A 115 -15.72 13.13 18.02
N GLU A 116 -14.82 12.94 17.04
CA GLU A 116 -13.88 11.84 16.99
C GLU A 116 -12.45 12.25 17.45
N PRO A 117 -11.61 11.33 17.86
CA PRO A 117 -11.92 9.92 18.18
C PRO A 117 -12.79 9.84 19.44
N ASN A 118 -13.76 8.93 19.46
CA ASN A 118 -14.71 8.83 20.57
C ASN A 118 -14.70 7.51 21.33
N ASP A 119 -13.91 6.54 20.87
CA ASP A 119 -13.80 5.18 21.46
C ASP A 119 -15.18 4.58 21.81
N PHE A 120 -16.10 4.63 20.84
CA PHE A 120 -17.47 4.17 21.08
C PHE A 120 -17.49 2.74 21.60
N ALA A 121 -18.12 2.56 22.76
CA ALA A 121 -18.22 1.29 23.47
C ALA A 121 -16.85 0.68 23.87
N SER A 122 -15.79 1.50 24.03
CA SER A 122 -14.45 1.13 24.48
C SER A 122 -13.81 0.05 23.59
N GLY A 123 -13.66 0.33 22.30
CA GLY A 123 -13.06 -0.62 21.37
C GLY A 123 -13.01 -0.13 19.92
N GLU A 124 -12.78 1.14 19.69
CA GLU A 124 -12.58 1.69 18.35
C GLU A 124 -11.10 2.04 18.12
N ASP A 125 -10.29 1.02 17.90
CA ASP A 125 -8.83 1.11 17.89
C ASP A 125 -8.23 1.41 16.50
N TYR A 126 -9.03 1.50 15.43
CA TYR A 126 -8.54 1.58 14.06
C TYR A 126 -9.16 2.77 13.33
N THR A 127 -8.39 3.37 12.42
CA THR A 127 -8.81 4.58 11.73
C THR A 127 -9.32 4.30 10.31
N GLU A 128 -10.50 4.83 10.00
CA GLU A 128 -10.99 4.97 8.64
C GLU A 128 -10.86 6.42 8.15
N ILE A 129 -10.46 6.62 6.90
CA ILE A 129 -10.62 7.89 6.19
C ILE A 129 -11.93 7.85 5.41
N ARG A 130 -12.73 8.93 5.51
CA ARG A 130 -13.99 9.11 4.80
C ARG A 130 -13.79 9.88 3.50
N THR A 131 -14.75 9.79 2.58
CA THR A 131 -14.70 10.46 1.27
C THR A 131 -14.73 11.99 1.32
N ASN A 132 -14.99 12.57 2.49
CA ASN A 132 -14.85 14.02 2.74
C ASN A 132 -13.48 14.40 3.33
N GLY A 133 -12.59 13.42 3.50
CA GLY A 133 -11.24 13.58 4.04
C GLY A 133 -11.14 13.55 5.55
N THR A 134 -12.25 13.52 6.27
CA THR A 134 -12.20 13.41 7.74
C THR A 134 -12.03 11.97 8.18
N TRP A 135 -11.52 11.78 9.39
CA TRP A 135 -11.24 10.46 9.97
C TRP A 135 -12.22 10.11 11.06
N ASN A 136 -12.39 8.82 11.28
CA ASN A 136 -13.14 8.26 12.37
C ASN A 136 -12.39 7.07 12.95
N ASP A 137 -12.37 6.93 14.27
CA ASP A 137 -12.00 5.70 14.92
C ASP A 137 -13.10 4.66 14.75
N HIS A 138 -12.70 3.43 14.57
CA HIS A 138 -13.62 2.32 14.40
C HIS A 138 -13.00 1.04 14.93
N GLY A 139 -13.79 0.15 15.43
CA GLY A 139 -13.29 -1.07 16.04
C GLY A 139 -14.12 -2.31 15.84
N ILE A 140 -13.48 -3.40 16.21
CA ILE A 140 -14.14 -4.64 16.51
C ILE A 140 -14.08 -4.74 18.04
N PRO A 141 -15.00 -4.78 18.89
CA PRO A 141 -15.74 -6.03 19.07
C PRO A 141 -17.24 -5.89 18.85
N HIS A 142 -17.73 -4.67 18.70
CA HIS A 142 -19.19 -4.48 18.63
C HIS A 142 -19.77 -4.56 17.20
N PHE A 143 -18.92 -4.38 16.18
CA PHE A 143 -19.32 -4.38 14.76
C PHE A 143 -18.53 -5.43 13.96
N THR A 144 -18.70 -6.69 14.31
CA THR A 144 -17.98 -7.86 13.72
C THR A 144 -18.06 -7.98 12.19
N ASN A 145 -18.85 -7.13 11.53
CA ASN A 145 -19.05 -7.15 10.09
C ASN A 145 -18.73 -5.79 9.42
N TYR A 146 -18.10 -4.85 10.14
CA TYR A 146 -17.76 -3.56 9.56
C TYR A 146 -16.49 -3.72 8.71
N ARG A 147 -16.69 -3.61 7.40
CA ARG A 147 -15.65 -3.87 6.41
C ARG A 147 -15.55 -2.71 5.45
N HIS A 148 -14.34 -2.26 5.20
CA HIS A 148 -14.01 -1.24 4.22
C HIS A 148 -12.96 -1.71 3.24
N GLY A 149 -12.80 -0.98 2.15
CA GLY A 149 -11.56 -0.96 1.41
C GLY A 149 -10.41 -0.43 2.26
N TYR A 150 -9.25 -0.37 1.70
CA TYR A 150 -8.05 0.14 2.38
C TYR A 150 -7.15 0.89 1.40
N VAL A 151 -6.32 1.78 1.93
CA VAL A 151 -5.33 2.50 1.12
C VAL A 151 -3.98 1.87 1.34
N VAL A 152 -3.36 1.43 0.25
CA VAL A 152 -2.00 0.91 0.23
C VAL A 152 -1.05 2.01 -0.20
N GLU A 153 0.05 2.13 0.52
CA GLU A 153 1.17 2.99 0.18
C GLU A 153 2.39 2.16 -0.18
N TYR A 154 3.17 2.64 -1.15
CA TYR A 154 4.41 2.00 -1.62
C TYR A 154 5.51 3.04 -1.66
N SER A 155 6.52 2.87 -0.81
CA SER A 155 7.74 3.68 -0.86
C SER A 155 8.68 3.15 -1.94
N PRO A 156 9.11 3.97 -2.91
CA PRO A 156 9.98 3.52 -3.98
C PRO A 156 11.28 2.92 -3.46
N VAL A 157 11.61 1.73 -3.93
CA VAL A 157 12.93 1.15 -3.68
C VAL A 157 13.95 1.87 -4.56
N PRO A 158 14.98 2.50 -4.00
CA PRO A 158 16.02 3.15 -4.80
C PRO A 158 16.61 2.14 -5.80
N ALA A 159 16.67 2.52 -7.08
CA ALA A 159 17.28 1.67 -8.09
C ALA A 159 18.71 1.33 -7.71
N PRO A 160 19.15 0.05 -7.78
CA PRO A 160 20.52 -0.31 -7.48
C PRO A 160 21.50 0.56 -8.26
N ALA A 161 22.53 1.09 -7.59
CA ALA A 161 23.56 1.93 -8.22
C ALA A 161 24.22 1.26 -9.44
N THR A 162 24.18 -0.07 -9.51
CA THR A 162 24.62 -0.86 -10.66
C THR A 162 23.89 -0.54 -11.97
N LEU A 163 22.59 -0.17 -11.93
CA LEU A 163 21.86 0.22 -13.13
C LEU A 163 22.28 1.61 -13.63
N ALA A 164 22.58 2.53 -12.72
CA ALA A 164 23.13 3.84 -13.06
C ALA A 164 24.54 3.71 -13.65
N LEU A 165 25.38 2.86 -13.08
CA LEU A 165 26.74 2.57 -13.61
C LEU A 165 26.70 1.88 -14.98
N LEU A 166 25.74 0.98 -15.20
CA LEU A 166 25.56 0.33 -16.51
C LEU A 166 25.16 1.36 -17.57
N GLY A 167 24.25 2.29 -17.25
CA GLY A 167 23.86 3.38 -18.16
C GLY A 167 25.03 4.30 -18.51
N ILE A 168 25.88 4.67 -17.56
CA ILE A 168 27.08 5.48 -17.77
C ILE A 168 28.10 4.68 -18.60
N GLY A 169 28.29 3.39 -18.31
CA GLY A 169 29.19 2.50 -19.05
C GLY A 169 28.80 2.40 -20.53
N MET A 170 27.51 2.19 -20.83
CA MET A 170 27.02 2.12 -22.22
C MET A 170 27.15 3.47 -22.96
N ALA A 171 26.90 4.59 -22.30
CA ALA A 171 27.12 5.91 -22.89
C ALA A 171 28.62 6.15 -23.21
N GLY A 172 29.52 5.73 -22.30
CA GLY A 172 30.98 5.81 -22.52
C GLY A 172 31.43 5.02 -23.75
N PHE A 173 30.94 3.81 -23.95
CA PHE A 173 31.23 2.99 -25.14
C PHE A 173 30.70 3.63 -26.45
N GLY A 174 29.55 4.28 -26.40
CA GLY A 174 28.98 5.02 -27.54
C GLY A 174 29.87 6.17 -28.03
N PHE A 175 30.50 6.92 -27.11
CA PHE A 175 31.42 8.02 -27.43
C PHE A 175 32.75 7.50 -27.99
N ILE A 176 33.28 6.39 -27.50
CA ILE A 176 34.54 5.80 -28.00
C ILE A 176 34.37 5.33 -29.45
N ARG A 177 33.25 4.71 -29.78
CA ARG A 177 32.98 4.19 -31.13
C ARG A 177 32.86 5.33 -32.18
N LYS A 178 32.33 6.50 -31.79
CA LYS A 178 32.19 7.64 -32.67
C LYS A 178 33.54 8.31 -33.02
N LYS A 179 34.54 8.24 -32.11
CA LYS A 179 35.89 8.79 -32.36
C LYS A 179 36.72 7.96 -33.35
N HIS A 180 36.46 6.65 -33.49
CA HIS A 180 37.15 5.81 -34.44
C HIS A 180 36.63 5.88 -35.88
N LEU A 181 35.41 6.38 -36.11
CA LEU A 181 34.79 6.49 -37.43
C LEU A 181 35.11 7.79 -38.17
N THR A 182 35.81 8.73 -37.52
CA THR A 182 36.18 10.05 -38.13
C THR A 182 37.65 10.16 -38.53
N LYS A 183 38.40 9.02 -38.59
CA LYS A 183 39.81 8.96 -39.03
C LYS A 183 39.99 7.99 -40.21
N ASN A 184 39.26 8.22 -41.30
CA ASN A 184 39.61 7.69 -42.63
C ASN A 184 39.23 8.76 -43.67
#